data_9516ddddc4c5a24fbc28e723c249dadb
#
_entry.id   9516ddddc4c5a24fbc28e723c249dadb
#
_cell.length_a   1.000
_cell.length_b   1.000
_cell.length_c   1.000
_cell.angle_alpha   90.00
_cell.angle_beta   90.00
_cell.angle_gamma   90.00
#
_symmetry.space_group_name_H-M   'P 1'
#
loop_
_entity.id
_entity.type
_entity.pdbx_description
1 polymer ?
#
loop_
_entity_poly.entity_id
_entity_poly.type
_entity_poly.pdbx_seq_one_letter_code
_entity_poly.pdbx_strand_id
1 'polypeptide(L)'
;TIDMKAAQMLSDYLGNDLSRLSKELDKLSVIMSEKSLKSVTPDLIEKNIGISKEYNNFELLKAISVKDVLKSNRIIQYFARDPKDNPIQLTLSVLFNYFANLMICFYAKDRTEAGIMYLLGFHSSFQTENYMSGMRSFKPMKVYYLIDEIRRTDAKSKGVNSAADSDELLKELVYKI
;
A
#
# COMPACT_ATOMS: atom_id res chain seq x y z
N THR A 1 8.65 16.43 -13.58
CA THR A 1 9.04 15.55 -12.46
C THR A 1 7.79 15.03 -11.71
N ILE A 2 7.97 14.06 -10.82
CA ILE A 2 6.92 13.50 -9.97
C ILE A 2 7.44 13.35 -8.54
N ASP A 3 6.63 13.69 -7.54
CA ASP A 3 6.96 13.48 -6.14
C ASP A 3 6.95 11.99 -5.80
N MET A 4 7.85 11.53 -4.92
CA MET A 4 7.95 10.11 -4.55
C MET A 4 6.65 9.57 -3.96
N LYS A 5 5.96 10.34 -3.09
CA LYS A 5 4.64 9.96 -2.57
C LYS A 5 3.59 9.83 -3.68
N ALA A 6 3.59 10.77 -4.63
CA ALA A 6 2.69 10.74 -5.77
C ALA A 6 2.95 9.52 -6.68
N ALA A 7 4.21 9.19 -6.93
CA ALA A 7 4.59 8.01 -7.70
C ALA A 7 4.13 6.71 -7.01
N GLN A 8 4.30 6.61 -5.67
CA GLN A 8 3.85 5.46 -4.90
C GLN A 8 2.33 5.32 -4.91
N MET A 9 1.58 6.43 -4.76
CA MET A 9 0.11 6.42 -4.86
C MET A 9 -0.38 5.86 -6.19
N LEU A 10 0.24 6.28 -7.32
CA LEU A 10 -0.08 5.75 -8.64
C LEU A 10 0.24 4.27 -8.77
N SER A 11 1.44 3.86 -8.34
CA SER A 11 1.88 2.47 -8.39
C SER A 11 0.97 1.53 -7.58
N ASP A 12 0.61 1.93 -6.37
CA ASP A 12 -0.25 1.12 -5.49
C ASP A 12 -1.69 1.01 -6.00
N TYR A 13 -2.19 2.06 -6.66
CA TYR A 13 -3.56 2.09 -7.19
C TYR A 13 -3.70 1.38 -8.53
N LEU A 14 -2.71 1.56 -9.43
CA LEU A 14 -2.74 1.01 -10.78
C LEU A 14 -2.10 -0.38 -10.87
N GLY A 15 -1.28 -0.75 -9.89
CA GLY A 15 -0.55 -2.01 -9.87
C GLY A 15 0.39 -2.13 -11.09
N ASN A 16 0.42 -3.33 -11.69
CA ASN A 16 1.28 -3.65 -12.83
C ASN A 16 0.62 -3.36 -14.20
N ASP A 17 -0.50 -2.65 -14.24
CA ASP A 17 -1.16 -2.28 -15.50
C ASP A 17 -0.47 -1.09 -16.15
N LEU A 18 0.58 -1.39 -16.94
CA LEU A 18 1.38 -0.38 -17.64
C LEU A 18 0.56 0.44 -18.64
N SER A 19 -0.49 -0.15 -19.25
CA SER A 19 -1.36 0.57 -20.20
C SER A 19 -2.18 1.64 -19.48
N ARG A 20 -2.75 1.29 -18.33
CA ARG A 20 -3.50 2.21 -17.49
C ARG A 20 -2.58 3.29 -16.89
N LEU A 21 -1.40 2.89 -16.43
CA LEU A 21 -0.39 3.82 -15.90
C LEU A 21 0.01 4.86 -16.95
N SER A 22 0.30 4.43 -18.20
CA SER A 22 0.64 5.34 -19.30
C SER A 22 -0.46 6.36 -19.54
N LYS A 23 -1.72 5.92 -19.65
CA LYS A 23 -2.87 6.81 -19.86
C LYS A 23 -3.04 7.86 -18.76
N GLU A 24 -2.86 7.47 -17.50
CA GLU A 24 -2.96 8.41 -16.39
C GLU A 24 -1.78 9.41 -16.37
N LEU A 25 -0.55 8.96 -16.72
CA LEU A 25 0.59 9.84 -16.84
C LEU A 25 0.45 10.82 -18.01
N ASP A 26 -0.09 10.39 -19.16
CA ASP A 26 -0.38 11.25 -20.31
C ASP A 26 -1.39 12.34 -19.93
N LYS A 27 -2.47 11.97 -19.25
CA LYS A 27 -3.48 12.92 -18.72
C LYS A 27 -2.86 13.94 -17.78
N LEU A 28 -2.03 13.47 -16.82
CA LEU A 28 -1.31 14.38 -15.91
C LEU A 28 -0.35 15.30 -16.65
N SER A 29 0.34 14.81 -17.69
CA SER A 29 1.24 15.61 -18.52
C SER A 29 0.54 16.78 -19.22
N VAL A 30 -0.66 16.54 -19.78
CA VAL A 30 -1.49 17.58 -20.38
C VAL A 30 -1.86 18.64 -19.34
N ILE A 31 -2.37 18.21 -18.17
CA ILE A 31 -2.76 19.12 -17.08
C ILE A 31 -1.57 19.95 -16.58
N MET A 32 -0.38 19.32 -16.46
CA MET A 32 0.84 20.04 -16.07
C MET A 32 1.22 21.11 -17.06
N SER A 33 1.12 20.82 -18.37
CA SER A 33 1.42 21.78 -19.44
C SER A 33 0.46 22.97 -19.42
N GLU A 34 -0.85 22.71 -19.31
CA GLU A 34 -1.87 23.75 -19.26
C GLU A 34 -1.72 24.69 -18.04
N LYS A 35 -1.32 24.13 -16.89
CA LYS A 35 -1.18 24.87 -15.63
C LYS A 35 0.24 25.33 -15.32
N SER A 36 1.19 25.10 -16.24
CA SER A 36 2.63 25.40 -16.06
C SER A 36 3.21 24.81 -14.77
N LEU A 37 2.77 23.61 -14.38
CA LEU A 37 3.23 22.91 -13.18
C LEU A 37 4.56 22.19 -13.45
N LYS A 38 5.47 22.19 -12.46
CA LYS A 38 6.79 21.57 -12.59
C LYS A 38 6.85 20.12 -12.08
N SER A 39 5.95 19.75 -11.20
CA SER A 39 5.93 18.41 -10.59
C SER A 39 4.50 17.89 -10.40
N VAL A 40 4.33 16.58 -10.54
CA VAL A 40 3.11 15.87 -10.14
C VAL A 40 3.15 15.69 -8.62
N THR A 41 2.16 16.25 -7.94
CA THR A 41 2.02 16.19 -6.47
C THR A 41 0.87 15.25 -6.06
N PRO A 42 0.81 14.78 -4.80
CA PRO A 42 -0.35 14.05 -4.28
C PRO A 42 -1.68 14.77 -4.46
N ASP A 43 -1.70 16.10 -4.28
CA ASP A 43 -2.90 16.93 -4.51
C ASP A 43 -3.38 16.91 -5.97
N LEU A 44 -2.42 16.90 -6.92
CA LEU A 44 -2.74 16.82 -8.34
C LEU A 44 -3.36 15.47 -8.70
N ILE A 45 -2.84 14.38 -8.10
CA ILE A 45 -3.37 13.03 -8.27
C ILE A 45 -4.78 12.93 -7.67
N GLU A 46 -4.98 13.38 -6.43
CA GLU A 46 -6.28 13.34 -5.77
C GLU A 46 -7.34 14.07 -6.61
N LYS A 47 -7.01 15.26 -7.11
CA LYS A 47 -7.95 16.08 -7.88
C LYS A 47 -8.31 15.52 -9.25
N ASN A 48 -7.37 14.85 -9.93
CA ASN A 48 -7.52 14.53 -11.36
C ASN A 48 -7.65 13.02 -11.63
N ILE A 49 -7.23 12.18 -10.68
CA ILE A 49 -7.32 10.71 -10.78
C ILE A 49 -8.32 10.15 -9.76
N GLY A 50 -8.57 10.89 -8.67
CA GLY A 50 -9.52 10.50 -7.63
C GLY A 50 -8.92 9.63 -6.52
N ILE A 51 -7.59 9.45 -6.50
CA ILE A 51 -6.91 8.70 -5.43
C ILE A 51 -6.73 9.63 -4.23
N SER A 52 -7.36 9.30 -3.10
CA SER A 52 -7.19 10.10 -1.89
C SER A 52 -5.73 10.14 -1.42
N LYS A 53 -5.21 11.32 -1.14
CA LYS A 53 -3.87 11.51 -0.58
C LYS A 53 -3.73 11.07 0.88
N GLU A 54 -4.85 10.94 1.59
CA GLU A 54 -4.91 10.58 3.02
C GLU A 54 -5.38 9.14 3.25
N TYR A 55 -6.24 8.61 2.34
CA TYR A 55 -6.87 7.30 2.46
C TYR A 55 -6.56 6.46 1.23
N ASN A 56 -5.38 5.86 1.20
CA ASN A 56 -4.90 4.97 0.15
C ASN A 56 -4.05 3.84 0.75
N ASN A 57 -3.67 2.85 -0.05
CA ASN A 57 -2.89 1.70 0.42
C ASN A 57 -1.51 2.07 0.97
N PHE A 58 -0.86 3.12 0.44
CA PHE A 58 0.41 3.61 0.98
C PHE A 58 0.23 4.15 2.41
N GLU A 59 -0.79 4.97 2.66
CA GLU A 59 -1.09 5.49 3.99
C GLU A 59 -1.54 4.38 4.96
N LEU A 60 -2.24 3.35 4.44
CA LEU A 60 -2.58 2.16 5.22
C LEU A 60 -1.33 1.41 5.67
N LEU A 61 -0.37 1.14 4.77
CA LEU A 61 0.89 0.49 5.12
C LEU A 61 1.69 1.31 6.13
N LYS A 62 1.74 2.63 5.97
CA LYS A 62 2.41 3.52 6.92
C LYS A 62 1.78 3.43 8.31
N ALA A 63 0.46 3.48 8.40
CA ALA A 63 -0.27 3.33 9.66
C ALA A 63 -0.03 1.95 10.31
N ILE A 64 -0.11 0.88 9.53
CA ILE A 64 0.15 -0.49 9.97
C ILE A 64 1.60 -0.64 10.47
N SER A 65 2.59 -0.10 9.76
CA SER A 65 4.01 -0.24 10.11
C SER A 65 4.35 0.31 11.48
N VAL A 66 3.61 1.31 11.96
CA VAL A 66 3.76 1.92 13.29
C VAL A 66 2.65 1.52 14.27
N LYS A 67 1.75 0.61 13.87
CA LYS A 67 0.59 0.16 14.65
C LYS A 67 -0.39 1.28 15.02
N ASP A 68 -0.57 2.24 14.14
CA ASP A 68 -1.63 3.25 14.27
C ASP A 68 -2.99 2.62 13.91
N VAL A 69 -3.58 1.97 14.92
CA VAL A 69 -4.87 1.26 14.80
C VAL A 69 -5.99 2.21 14.38
N LEU A 70 -6.01 3.44 14.91
CA LEU A 70 -7.06 4.40 14.62
C LEU A 70 -7.03 4.84 13.15
N LYS A 71 -5.84 5.20 12.65
CA LYS A 71 -5.66 5.59 11.25
C LYS A 71 -5.94 4.42 10.31
N SER A 72 -5.46 3.22 10.62
CA SER A 72 -5.74 2.02 9.83
C SER A 72 -7.24 1.77 9.68
N ASN A 73 -8.00 1.83 10.79
CA ASN A 73 -9.45 1.65 10.75
C ASN A 73 -10.17 2.74 9.95
N ARG A 74 -9.74 4.00 10.04
CA ARG A 74 -10.31 5.10 9.24
C ARG A 74 -10.11 4.87 7.75
N ILE A 75 -8.94 4.37 7.35
CA ILE A 75 -8.63 4.07 5.94
C ILE A 75 -9.51 2.94 5.43
N ILE A 76 -9.64 1.84 6.18
CA ILE A 76 -10.51 0.73 5.74
C ILE A 76 -11.99 1.13 5.68
N GLN A 77 -12.46 1.94 6.63
CA GLN A 77 -13.82 2.49 6.56
C GLN A 77 -14.03 3.38 5.32
N TYR A 78 -13.00 4.11 4.89
CA TYR A 78 -13.04 4.85 3.65
C TYR A 78 -13.12 3.92 2.43
N PHE A 79 -12.32 2.83 2.39
CA PHE A 79 -12.37 1.83 1.31
C PHE A 79 -13.73 1.16 1.20
N ALA A 80 -14.38 0.87 2.33
CA ALA A 80 -15.69 0.26 2.39
C ALA A 80 -16.82 1.11 1.76
N ARG A 81 -16.64 2.44 1.69
CA ARG A 81 -17.62 3.36 1.09
C ARG A 81 -17.62 3.28 -0.44
N ASP A 82 -16.49 2.96 -1.04
CA ASP A 82 -16.35 2.78 -2.48
C ASP A 82 -15.47 1.55 -2.80
N PRO A 83 -16.05 0.33 -2.74
CA PRO A 83 -15.33 -0.91 -3.02
C PRO A 83 -14.89 -1.06 -4.48
N LYS A 84 -15.49 -0.30 -5.41
CA LYS A 84 -15.10 -0.34 -6.83
C LYS A 84 -13.77 0.36 -7.04
N ASP A 85 -13.57 1.50 -6.41
CA ASP A 85 -12.32 2.25 -6.48
C ASP A 85 -11.25 1.68 -5.52
N ASN A 86 -11.67 0.94 -4.49
CA ASN A 86 -10.79 0.34 -3.50
C ASN A 86 -11.04 -1.18 -3.36
N PRO A 87 -10.78 -1.98 -4.41
CA PRO A 87 -11.04 -3.40 -4.37
C PRO A 87 -10.15 -4.10 -3.34
N ILE A 88 -10.74 -4.96 -2.52
CA ILE A 88 -10.05 -5.70 -1.46
C ILE A 88 -8.81 -6.45 -1.98
N GLN A 89 -8.86 -7.00 -3.20
CA GLN A 89 -7.77 -7.77 -3.80
C GLN A 89 -6.49 -6.91 -3.96
N LEU A 90 -6.66 -5.62 -4.28
CA LEU A 90 -5.54 -4.69 -4.38
C LEU A 90 -4.91 -4.49 -3.00
N THR A 91 -5.72 -4.20 -1.99
CA THR A 91 -5.24 -4.03 -0.60
C THR A 91 -4.55 -5.28 -0.08
N LEU A 92 -5.13 -6.47 -0.31
CA LEU A 92 -4.51 -7.74 0.10
C LEU A 92 -3.16 -7.98 -0.60
N SER A 93 -3.06 -7.66 -1.90
CA SER A 93 -1.78 -7.77 -2.64
C SER A 93 -0.71 -6.84 -2.07
N VAL A 94 -1.07 -5.60 -1.76
CA VAL A 94 -0.15 -4.62 -1.16
C VAL A 94 0.30 -5.07 0.24
N LEU A 95 -0.62 -5.53 1.09
CA LEU A 95 -0.30 -6.07 2.42
C LEU A 95 0.57 -7.32 2.35
N PHE A 96 0.27 -8.24 1.44
CA PHE A 96 1.06 -9.46 1.24
C PHE A 96 2.50 -9.12 0.86
N ASN A 97 2.69 -8.27 -0.15
CA ASN A 97 4.02 -7.84 -0.60
C ASN A 97 4.80 -7.16 0.53
N TYR A 98 4.15 -6.30 1.30
CA TYR A 98 4.78 -5.65 2.45
C TYR A 98 5.25 -6.66 3.49
N PHE A 99 4.38 -7.57 3.96
CA PHE A 99 4.76 -8.51 5.00
C PHE A 99 5.73 -9.58 4.51
N ALA A 100 5.66 -10.01 3.23
CA ALA A 100 6.64 -10.90 2.62
C ALA A 100 8.04 -10.25 2.59
N ASN A 101 8.14 -9.01 2.12
CA ASN A 101 9.39 -8.25 2.14
C ASN A 101 9.88 -7.97 3.56
N LEU A 102 8.98 -7.66 4.50
CA LEU A 102 9.34 -7.48 5.91
C LEU A 102 9.92 -8.76 6.51
N MET A 103 9.38 -9.93 6.12
CA MET A 103 9.96 -11.21 6.52
C MET A 103 11.39 -11.37 5.99
N ILE A 104 11.65 -11.01 4.74
CA ILE A 104 13.00 -11.02 4.16
C ILE A 104 13.94 -10.10 4.95
N CYS A 105 13.47 -8.89 5.34
CA CYS A 105 14.26 -7.95 6.13
C CYS A 105 14.69 -8.52 7.49
N PHE A 106 13.89 -9.35 8.15
CA PHE A 106 14.27 -10.01 9.41
C PHE A 106 15.45 -10.98 9.27
N TYR A 107 15.66 -11.54 8.08
CA TYR A 107 16.76 -12.47 7.80
C TYR A 107 17.94 -11.79 7.08
N ALA A 108 17.87 -10.47 6.86
CA ALA A 108 18.96 -9.72 6.27
C ALA A 108 20.22 -9.78 7.15
N LYS A 109 21.39 -9.94 6.53
CA LYS A 109 22.68 -9.87 7.21
C LYS A 109 22.98 -8.42 7.66
N ASP A 110 22.68 -7.47 6.80
CA ASP A 110 22.75 -6.04 7.08
C ASP A 110 21.32 -5.49 7.22
N ARG A 111 20.98 -5.07 8.44
CA ARG A 111 19.65 -4.52 8.79
C ARG A 111 19.66 -3.00 8.89
N THR A 112 20.74 -2.35 8.42
CA THR A 112 20.75 -0.90 8.26
C THR A 112 19.78 -0.48 7.15
N GLU A 113 19.39 0.78 7.14
CA GLU A 113 18.54 1.31 6.07
C GLU A 113 19.15 1.07 4.69
N ALA A 114 20.45 1.30 4.54
CA ALA A 114 21.20 1.07 3.30
C ALA A 114 21.19 -0.42 2.89
N GLY A 115 21.40 -1.35 3.86
CA GLY A 115 21.37 -2.78 3.63
C GLY A 115 19.97 -3.26 3.19
N ILE A 116 18.91 -2.77 3.82
CA ILE A 116 17.53 -3.09 3.43
C ILE A 116 17.19 -2.48 2.07
N MET A 117 17.62 -1.26 1.79
CA MET A 117 17.43 -0.62 0.48
C MET A 117 18.06 -1.46 -0.63
N TYR A 118 19.32 -1.90 -0.44
CA TYR A 118 20.01 -2.78 -1.38
C TYR A 118 19.31 -4.13 -1.55
N LEU A 119 18.93 -4.77 -0.44
CA LEU A 119 18.29 -6.09 -0.42
C LEU A 119 16.96 -6.13 -1.18
N LEU A 120 16.15 -5.07 -1.05
CA LEU A 120 14.83 -4.97 -1.69
C LEU A 120 14.87 -4.28 -3.07
N GLY A 121 16.06 -3.85 -3.54
CA GLY A 121 16.22 -3.15 -4.81
C GLY A 121 15.59 -1.75 -4.83
N PHE A 122 15.53 -1.08 -3.68
CA PHE A 122 14.97 0.26 -3.57
C PHE A 122 16.00 1.33 -3.91
N HIS A 123 15.54 2.45 -4.45
CA HIS A 123 16.39 3.56 -4.88
C HIS A 123 16.28 4.80 -4.00
N SER A 124 15.46 4.74 -2.95
CA SER A 124 15.30 5.86 -2.02
C SER A 124 14.94 5.38 -0.61
N SER A 125 15.39 6.14 0.40
CA SER A 125 15.07 5.92 1.80
C SER A 125 13.56 6.00 2.11
N PHE A 126 12.82 6.76 1.32
CA PHE A 126 11.36 6.83 1.42
C PHE A 126 10.69 5.46 1.27
N GLN A 127 11.22 4.59 0.40
CA GLN A 127 10.69 3.24 0.19
C GLN A 127 11.00 2.29 1.36
N THR A 128 12.09 2.53 2.11
CA THR A 128 12.50 1.70 3.25
C THR A 128 11.83 2.09 4.57
N GLU A 129 11.29 3.30 4.69
CA GLU A 129 10.74 3.86 5.94
C GLU A 129 9.74 2.90 6.64
N ASN A 130 8.79 2.36 5.87
CA ASN A 130 7.77 1.44 6.40
C ASN A 130 8.36 0.11 6.86
N TYR A 131 9.41 -0.40 6.20
CA TYR A 131 10.09 -1.64 6.59
C TYR A 131 10.91 -1.44 7.86
N MET A 132 11.66 -0.33 7.96
CA MET A 132 12.41 0.01 9.17
C MET A 132 11.47 0.17 10.38
N SER A 133 10.31 0.78 10.20
CA SER A 133 9.28 0.90 11.22
C SER A 133 8.66 -0.45 11.55
N GLY A 134 8.34 -1.26 10.54
CA GLY A 134 7.78 -2.59 10.71
C GLY A 134 8.71 -3.56 11.45
N MET A 135 10.02 -3.53 11.19
CA MET A 135 10.99 -4.34 11.93
C MET A 135 11.05 -3.99 13.44
N ARG A 136 10.73 -2.74 13.81
CA ARG A 136 10.63 -2.31 15.22
C ARG A 136 9.29 -2.72 15.84
N SER A 137 8.21 -2.69 15.07
CA SER A 137 6.83 -2.89 15.55
C SER A 137 6.41 -4.35 15.60
N PHE A 138 6.97 -5.21 14.74
CA PHE A 138 6.58 -6.61 14.60
C PHE A 138 7.72 -7.55 14.99
N LYS A 139 7.35 -8.77 15.42
CA LYS A 139 8.27 -9.91 15.58
C LYS A 139 8.14 -10.83 14.36
N PRO A 140 9.22 -11.55 13.95
CA PRO A 140 9.19 -12.44 12.79
C PRO A 140 8.03 -13.45 12.80
N MET A 141 7.77 -14.10 13.95
CA MET A 141 6.66 -15.05 14.07
C MET A 141 5.29 -14.40 13.86
N LYS A 142 5.09 -13.14 14.30
CA LYS A 142 3.85 -12.42 14.05
C LYS A 142 3.68 -12.18 12.55
N VAL A 143 4.75 -11.77 11.85
CA VAL A 143 4.73 -11.56 10.39
C VAL A 143 4.42 -12.85 9.64
N TYR A 144 4.99 -13.97 10.06
CA TYR A 144 4.66 -15.29 9.50
C TYR A 144 3.15 -15.59 9.59
N TYR A 145 2.55 -15.41 10.76
CA TYR A 145 1.10 -15.60 10.93
C TYR A 145 0.27 -14.61 10.11
N LEU A 146 0.71 -13.37 9.97
CA LEU A 146 0.01 -12.37 9.17
C LEU A 146 0.00 -12.70 7.68
N ILE A 147 1.09 -13.24 7.16
CA ILE A 147 1.15 -13.71 5.76
C ILE A 147 0.10 -14.83 5.53
N ASP A 148 -0.05 -15.77 6.47
CA ASP A 148 -1.08 -16.82 6.37
C ASP A 148 -2.49 -16.25 6.50
N GLU A 149 -2.73 -15.30 7.42
CA GLU A 149 -4.02 -14.64 7.56
C GLU A 149 -4.42 -13.84 6.31
N ILE A 150 -3.47 -13.14 5.67
CA ILE A 150 -3.72 -12.44 4.41
C ILE A 150 -4.12 -13.44 3.31
N ARG A 151 -3.41 -14.58 3.20
CA ARG A 151 -3.74 -15.64 2.25
C ARG A 151 -5.14 -16.22 2.49
N ARG A 152 -5.51 -16.46 3.77
CA ARG A 152 -6.85 -16.93 4.14
C ARG A 152 -7.92 -15.90 3.80
N THR A 153 -7.65 -14.62 4.06
CA THR A 153 -8.56 -13.52 3.73
C THR A 153 -8.74 -13.38 2.23
N ASP A 154 -7.68 -13.56 1.44
CA ASP A 154 -7.78 -13.59 -0.03
C ASP A 154 -8.67 -14.74 -0.52
N ALA A 155 -8.51 -15.96 0.02
CA ALA A 155 -9.38 -17.08 -0.30
C ALA A 155 -10.85 -16.81 0.05
N LYS A 156 -11.11 -16.25 1.25
CA LYS A 156 -12.47 -15.86 1.70
C LYS A 156 -13.08 -14.79 0.78
N SER A 157 -12.30 -13.80 0.34
CA SER A 157 -12.77 -12.73 -0.56
C SER A 157 -13.19 -13.24 -1.95
N LYS A 158 -12.75 -14.44 -2.30
CA LYS A 158 -13.12 -15.16 -3.54
C LYS A 158 -14.24 -16.20 -3.30
N GLY A 159 -14.87 -16.17 -2.12
CA GLY A 159 -15.99 -17.05 -1.77
C GLY A 159 -15.61 -18.43 -1.21
N VAL A 160 -14.32 -18.67 -0.91
CA VAL A 160 -13.89 -19.95 -0.34
C VAL A 160 -14.28 -20.01 1.14
N ASN A 161 -15.24 -20.86 1.47
CA ASN A 161 -15.74 -21.09 2.84
C ASN A 161 -16.16 -19.80 3.59
N SER A 162 -16.62 -18.76 2.87
CA SER A 162 -17.07 -17.52 3.49
C SER A 162 -18.12 -16.83 2.62
N ALA A 163 -19.11 -16.24 3.30
CA ALA A 163 -20.08 -15.31 2.72
C ALA A 163 -19.86 -13.87 3.22
N ALA A 164 -18.77 -13.64 4.00
CA ALA A 164 -18.45 -12.32 4.53
C ALA A 164 -18.11 -11.34 3.39
N ASP A 165 -18.55 -10.11 3.52
CA ASP A 165 -18.23 -9.08 2.53
C ASP A 165 -16.80 -8.54 2.68
N SER A 166 -16.37 -7.73 1.70
CA SER A 166 -15.00 -7.21 1.66
C SER A 166 -14.66 -6.31 2.85
N ASP A 167 -15.64 -5.56 3.36
CA ASP A 167 -15.47 -4.66 4.50
C ASP A 167 -15.24 -5.45 5.79
N GLU A 168 -16.05 -6.46 6.04
CA GLU A 168 -15.89 -7.36 7.20
C GLU A 168 -14.54 -8.07 7.18
N LEU A 169 -14.13 -8.58 6.01
CA LEU A 169 -12.86 -9.27 5.84
C LEU A 169 -11.66 -8.35 6.10
N LEU A 170 -11.68 -7.11 5.61
CA LEU A 170 -10.61 -6.15 5.87
C LEU A 170 -10.56 -5.73 7.35
N LYS A 171 -11.71 -5.52 7.99
CA LYS A 171 -11.78 -5.21 9.43
C LYS A 171 -11.21 -6.35 10.27
N GLU A 172 -11.62 -7.61 9.97
CA GLU A 172 -11.08 -8.78 10.66
C GLU A 172 -9.55 -8.88 10.50
N LEU A 173 -9.05 -8.69 9.28
CA LEU A 173 -7.61 -8.75 9.00
C LEU A 173 -6.84 -7.66 9.75
N VAL A 174 -7.27 -6.39 9.66
CA VAL A 174 -6.58 -5.27 10.33
C VAL A 174 -6.64 -5.39 11.85
N TYR A 175 -7.71 -5.94 12.42
CA TYR A 175 -7.78 -6.26 13.84
C TYR A 175 -6.73 -7.29 14.27
N LYS A 176 -6.41 -8.25 13.38
CA LYS A 176 -5.38 -9.27 13.66
C LYS A 176 -3.94 -8.74 13.47
N ILE A 177 -3.73 -7.62 12.78
CA ILE A 177 -2.42 -6.99 12.60
C ILE A 177 -2.00 -6.23 13.86
#